data_63f9b542ee5af3f74cc134093ac25d0d
#
_entry.id   63f9b542ee5af3f74cc134093ac25d0d
#
_cell.length_a   1.000
_cell.length_b   1.000
_cell.length_c   1.000
_cell.angle_alpha   90.00
_cell.angle_beta   90.00
_cell.angle_gamma   90.00
#
_symmetry.space_group_name_H-M   'P 1'
#
loop_
_entity.id
_entity.type
_entity.pdbx_description
1 polymer ?
#
loop_
_entity_poly.entity_id
_entity_poly.type
_entity_poly.pdbx_seq_one_letter_code
_entity_poly.pdbx_strand_id
1 'polypeptide(L)'
;MKKKIFLRVVLFVLAGNMVFAAGENQKIGIAQKTQKVETMVNEVQQNAENEIEVAGKAEVEVKSSKRSKFNRFISKVTGKSWKLVWNDEFNGNELDTTKWTYWENGNPWHAGNYLDENGNLVNQYGFDAKHFYLRDNVKIENGNMIITLKKETDKKVKIDGVDRKILYSSGAIHTRNLYNVQYGKIEMRAAMPKGIGTWPAFWLWPEGYSFMDGKPAVGEIDIVETYGDEMDRATGTLHVLKSDNTYETFDGDDYKLSKWLKEKLTNFKTYAVEWDEKEIKWLFNNKVYKKFSYKELDKKGLQNPFKQPYFIMINVALSKKTGEDGDVDFPTEMKVDYVRVYQKK
;
A
#
# COMPACT_ATOMS: atom_id res chain seq x y z
N MET A 1 1.74 15.01 21.75
CA MET A 1 1.26 16.31 21.26
C MET A 1 0.64 16.24 19.85
N LYS A 2 1.28 15.63 18.83
CA LYS A 2 0.76 15.57 17.44
C LYS A 2 -0.56 14.81 17.24
N LYS A 3 -0.84 13.73 18.02
CA LYS A 3 -2.12 12.99 17.94
C LYS A 3 -3.32 13.76 18.51
N LYS A 4 -3.12 14.65 19.50
CA LYS A 4 -4.18 15.53 20.05
C LYS A 4 -4.68 16.56 19.03
N ILE A 5 -3.77 17.06 18.18
CA ILE A 5 -4.10 18.05 17.15
C ILE A 5 -4.91 17.41 16.01
N PHE A 6 -4.58 16.20 15.61
CA PHE A 6 -5.26 15.50 14.50
C PHE A 6 -6.73 15.17 14.82
N LEU A 7 -7.00 14.68 16.03
CA LEU A 7 -8.38 14.36 16.43
C LEU A 7 -9.25 15.61 16.58
N ARG A 8 -8.67 16.73 17.05
CA ARG A 8 -9.36 18.03 17.12
C ARG A 8 -9.69 18.59 15.75
N VAL A 9 -8.81 18.47 14.76
CA VAL A 9 -9.05 18.95 13.39
C VAL A 9 -10.16 18.15 12.70
N VAL A 10 -10.22 16.83 12.87
CA VAL A 10 -11.30 15.99 12.30
C VAL A 10 -12.65 16.31 12.92
N LEU A 11 -12.72 16.58 14.23
CA LEU A 11 -13.95 17.00 14.90
C LEU A 11 -14.40 18.41 14.48
N PHE A 12 -13.47 19.35 14.28
CA PHE A 12 -13.78 20.70 13.82
C PHE A 12 -14.32 20.74 12.38
N VAL A 13 -13.80 19.91 11.48
CA VAL A 13 -14.28 19.81 10.10
C VAL A 13 -15.66 19.14 10.02
N LEU A 14 -15.93 18.13 10.84
CA LEU A 14 -17.26 17.50 10.92
C LEU A 14 -18.30 18.42 11.57
N ALA A 15 -17.94 19.14 12.62
CA ALA A 15 -18.83 20.11 13.28
C ALA A 15 -19.06 21.37 12.41
N GLY A 16 -18.04 21.88 11.74
CA GLY A 16 -18.14 23.05 10.86
C GLY A 16 -19.08 22.82 9.67
N ASN A 17 -19.03 21.64 9.04
CA ASN A 17 -19.92 21.30 7.93
C ASN A 17 -21.40 21.10 8.34
N MET A 18 -21.66 20.74 9.61
CA MET A 18 -23.04 20.64 10.13
C MET A 18 -23.63 21.99 10.55
N VAL A 19 -22.79 22.93 10.99
CA VAL A 19 -23.25 24.25 11.48
C VAL A 19 -23.69 25.16 10.33
N PHE A 20 -23.14 25.03 9.15
CA PHE A 20 -23.52 25.88 7.98
C PHE A 20 -24.90 25.55 7.39
N ALA A 21 -25.45 24.35 7.67
CA ALA A 21 -26.70 23.88 7.08
C ALA A 21 -27.93 23.92 8.02
N ALA A 22 -27.78 24.40 9.26
CA ALA A 22 -28.82 24.29 10.28
C ALA A 22 -29.35 25.64 10.79
N GLY A 23 -30.66 25.76 11.01
CA GLY A 23 -31.29 26.91 11.67
C GLY A 23 -30.90 27.07 13.15
N GLU A 24 -31.12 28.25 13.74
CA GLU A 24 -30.55 28.61 15.06
C GLU A 24 -30.86 27.64 16.22
N ASN A 25 -32.04 27.05 16.27
CA ASN A 25 -32.39 26.06 17.30
C ASN A 25 -31.72 24.70 17.13
N GLN A 26 -31.28 24.36 15.90
CA GLN A 26 -30.48 23.15 15.64
C GLN A 26 -28.99 23.37 15.97
N LYS A 27 -28.49 24.60 15.88
CA LYS A 27 -27.09 24.94 16.22
C LYS A 27 -26.77 24.69 17.70
N ILE A 28 -27.73 24.99 18.61
CA ILE A 28 -27.57 24.73 20.06
C ILE A 28 -27.51 23.23 20.35
N GLY A 29 -28.35 22.44 19.70
CA GLY A 29 -28.34 20.96 19.86
C GLY A 29 -27.07 20.30 19.29
N ILE A 30 -26.50 20.85 18.23
CA ILE A 30 -25.25 20.38 17.64
C ILE A 30 -24.07 20.76 18.53
N ALA A 31 -24.03 21.99 19.08
CA ALA A 31 -22.97 22.45 19.98
C ALA A 31 -22.91 21.57 21.26
N GLN A 32 -24.06 21.27 21.85
CA GLN A 32 -24.15 20.36 23.04
C GLN A 32 -23.69 18.94 22.73
N LYS A 33 -24.04 18.40 21.55
CA LYS A 33 -23.57 17.09 21.11
C LYS A 33 -22.06 17.08 20.85
N THR A 34 -21.53 18.14 20.25
CA THR A 34 -20.09 18.30 19.99
C THR A 34 -19.31 18.36 21.30
N GLN A 35 -19.79 19.13 22.29
CA GLN A 35 -19.17 19.24 23.60
C GLN A 35 -19.19 17.90 24.37
N LYS A 36 -20.29 17.12 24.25
CA LYS A 36 -20.37 15.77 24.84
C LYS A 36 -19.39 14.79 24.19
N VAL A 37 -19.21 14.87 22.87
CA VAL A 37 -18.24 14.06 22.14
C VAL A 37 -16.81 14.45 22.50
N GLU A 38 -16.50 15.75 22.65
CA GLU A 38 -15.19 16.22 23.10
C GLU A 38 -14.86 15.74 24.52
N THR A 39 -15.83 15.77 25.43
CA THR A 39 -15.65 15.25 26.80
C THR A 39 -15.36 13.75 26.78
N MET A 40 -16.12 12.96 26.01
CA MET A 40 -15.88 11.52 25.87
C MET A 40 -14.53 11.19 25.22
N VAL A 41 -14.08 11.99 24.26
CA VAL A 41 -12.77 11.83 23.61
C VAL A 41 -11.65 12.15 24.61
N ASN A 42 -11.80 13.18 25.43
CA ASN A 42 -10.81 13.55 26.45
C ASN A 42 -10.73 12.49 27.57
N GLU A 43 -11.86 11.94 28.01
CA GLU A 43 -11.91 10.83 28.98
C GLU A 43 -11.24 9.56 28.44
N VAL A 44 -11.47 9.22 27.17
CA VAL A 44 -10.82 8.07 26.51
C VAL A 44 -9.31 8.28 26.35
N GLN A 45 -8.87 9.52 26.08
CA GLN A 45 -7.45 9.84 25.99
C GLN A 45 -6.76 9.82 27.35
N GLN A 46 -7.39 10.35 28.39
CA GLN A 46 -6.86 10.39 29.74
C GLN A 46 -6.75 8.99 30.35
N ASN A 47 -7.74 8.14 30.10
CA ASN A 47 -7.67 6.73 30.47
C ASN A 47 -6.60 5.95 29.71
N ALA A 48 -6.33 6.29 28.45
CA ALA A 48 -5.24 5.69 27.66
C ALA A 48 -3.85 6.15 28.12
N GLU A 49 -3.70 7.42 28.57
CA GLU A 49 -2.45 7.96 29.09
C GLU A 49 -2.10 7.36 30.48
N ASN A 50 -3.08 7.16 31.34
CA ASN A 50 -2.89 6.54 32.66
C ASN A 50 -2.59 5.04 32.59
N GLU A 51 -3.07 4.32 31.55
CA GLU A 51 -2.75 2.91 31.35
C GLU A 51 -1.36 2.66 30.76
N ILE A 52 -0.75 3.65 30.10
CA ILE A 52 0.61 3.56 29.53
C ILE A 52 1.70 3.56 30.61
N GLU A 53 1.44 4.17 31.76
CA GLU A 53 2.40 4.28 32.86
C GLU A 53 2.55 2.99 33.70
N VAL A 54 1.61 2.06 33.61
CA VAL A 54 1.55 0.85 34.46
C VAL A 54 1.93 -0.45 33.73
N ALA A 55 2.08 -0.49 32.38
CA ALA A 55 2.07 -1.74 31.64
C ALA A 55 3.22 -1.98 30.65
N GLY A 56 4.44 -2.09 31.16
CA GLY A 56 5.60 -2.53 30.33
C GLY A 56 5.62 -4.01 29.89
N LYS A 57 4.60 -4.81 30.25
CA LYS A 57 4.52 -6.25 29.86
C LYS A 57 3.14 -6.77 29.43
N ALA A 58 2.08 -5.98 29.55
CA ALA A 58 0.72 -6.37 29.16
C ALA A 58 0.25 -5.73 27.83
N GLU A 59 1.15 -5.09 27.09
CA GLU A 59 0.80 -4.18 25.98
C GLU A 59 0.25 -4.90 24.74
N VAL A 60 0.62 -6.14 24.49
CA VAL A 60 0.23 -6.88 23.29
C VAL A 60 -1.23 -7.35 23.32
N GLU A 61 -1.73 -7.85 24.46
CA GLU A 61 -3.09 -8.35 24.58
C GLU A 61 -4.16 -7.25 24.65
N VAL A 62 -3.84 -6.10 25.26
CA VAL A 62 -4.77 -4.97 25.42
C VAL A 62 -5.00 -4.24 24.08
N LYS A 63 -3.95 -4.12 23.23
CA LYS A 63 -4.09 -3.56 21.87
C LYS A 63 -5.06 -4.39 21.01
N SER A 64 -5.02 -5.73 21.09
CA SER A 64 -5.88 -6.61 20.30
C SER A 64 -7.37 -6.48 20.71
N SER A 65 -7.68 -6.34 22.00
CA SER A 65 -9.05 -6.22 22.53
C SER A 65 -9.70 -4.87 22.21
N LYS A 66 -8.98 -3.75 22.34
CA LYS A 66 -9.49 -2.39 22.00
C LYS A 66 -9.68 -2.24 20.48
N ARG A 67 -8.78 -2.82 19.69
CA ARG A 67 -8.85 -2.85 18.22
C ARG A 67 -10.05 -3.68 17.73
N SER A 68 -10.34 -4.81 18.37
CA SER A 68 -11.53 -5.64 18.11
C SER A 68 -12.84 -4.88 18.37
N LYS A 69 -12.94 -4.12 19.46
CA LYS A 69 -14.12 -3.28 19.79
C LYS A 69 -14.31 -2.14 18.80
N PHE A 70 -13.22 -1.49 18.37
CA PHE A 70 -13.25 -0.44 17.36
C PHE A 70 -13.68 -0.98 15.99
N ASN A 71 -13.11 -2.11 15.54
CA ASN A 71 -13.52 -2.76 14.29
C ASN A 71 -14.99 -3.21 14.31
N ARG A 72 -15.50 -3.67 15.47
CA ARG A 72 -16.90 -4.02 15.65
C ARG A 72 -17.83 -2.80 15.63
N PHE A 73 -17.36 -1.65 16.12
CA PHE A 73 -18.08 -0.37 16.02
C PHE A 73 -18.15 0.11 14.56
N ILE A 74 -17.03 0.10 13.82
CA ILE A 74 -16.98 0.49 12.42
C ILE A 74 -17.86 -0.42 11.55
N SER A 75 -17.88 -1.74 11.78
CA SER A 75 -18.75 -2.66 11.03
C SER A 75 -20.24 -2.39 11.26
N LYS A 76 -20.63 -1.95 12.46
CA LYS A 76 -22.02 -1.55 12.76
C LYS A 76 -22.43 -0.24 12.08
N VAL A 77 -21.48 0.70 11.92
CA VAL A 77 -21.76 2.02 11.31
C VAL A 77 -21.78 1.96 9.79
N THR A 78 -20.96 1.08 9.18
CA THR A 78 -20.84 1.01 7.71
C THR A 78 -21.77 0.00 7.05
N GLY A 79 -22.51 -0.83 7.81
CA GLY A 79 -23.42 -1.85 7.29
C GLY A 79 -22.75 -2.97 6.47
N LYS A 80 -21.43 -2.92 6.28
CA LYS A 80 -20.64 -3.95 5.58
C LYS A 80 -19.96 -4.84 6.62
N SER A 81 -20.38 -6.08 6.68
CA SER A 81 -19.80 -7.09 7.57
C SER A 81 -18.52 -7.69 6.95
N TRP A 82 -17.39 -7.01 7.15
CA TRP A 82 -16.08 -7.53 6.78
C TRP A 82 -15.46 -8.34 7.93
N LYS A 83 -14.95 -9.54 7.63
CA LYS A 83 -14.19 -10.38 8.56
C LYS A 83 -12.72 -10.34 8.15
N LEU A 84 -11.82 -9.96 9.07
CA LEU A 84 -10.38 -10.08 8.88
C LEU A 84 -10.03 -11.58 8.77
N VAL A 85 -9.40 -11.97 7.67
CA VAL A 85 -9.04 -13.36 7.38
C VAL A 85 -7.52 -13.58 7.32
N TRP A 86 -6.75 -12.55 6.98
CA TRP A 86 -5.30 -12.57 6.96
C TRP A 86 -4.76 -11.17 7.24
N ASN A 87 -3.62 -11.07 7.90
CA ASN A 87 -2.95 -9.79 8.14
C ASN A 87 -1.47 -9.97 8.50
N ASP A 88 -0.72 -8.90 8.29
CA ASP A 88 0.53 -8.62 8.95
C ASP A 88 0.55 -7.18 9.47
N GLU A 89 0.88 -7.04 10.74
CA GLU A 89 0.95 -5.77 11.47
C GLU A 89 2.41 -5.35 11.67
N PHE A 90 3.36 -6.09 11.14
CA PHE A 90 4.80 -5.86 11.20
C PHE A 90 5.33 -5.54 12.62
N ASN A 91 4.77 -6.22 13.65
CA ASN A 91 5.13 -6.00 15.05
C ASN A 91 6.37 -6.78 15.50
N GLY A 92 6.97 -7.62 14.64
CA GLY A 92 8.18 -8.38 14.90
C GLY A 92 9.46 -7.52 14.83
N ASN A 93 10.59 -8.19 14.87
CA ASN A 93 11.92 -7.59 14.66
C ASN A 93 12.50 -7.93 13.28
N GLU A 94 11.84 -8.86 12.57
CA GLU A 94 12.20 -9.30 11.23
C GLU A 94 10.94 -9.69 10.44
N LEU A 95 11.07 -9.82 9.12
CA LEU A 95 9.97 -10.20 8.26
C LEU A 95 9.50 -11.62 8.56
N ASP A 96 8.20 -11.80 8.74
CA ASP A 96 7.59 -13.12 8.94
C ASP A 96 7.62 -13.93 7.63
N THR A 97 8.62 -14.80 7.49
CA THR A 97 8.81 -15.61 6.29
C THR A 97 7.78 -16.74 6.12
N THR A 98 6.86 -16.91 7.08
CA THR A 98 5.69 -17.78 6.90
C THR A 98 4.57 -17.08 6.13
N LYS A 99 4.65 -15.75 5.98
CA LYS A 99 3.69 -14.91 5.26
C LYS A 99 4.26 -14.30 4.00
N TRP A 100 5.59 -14.00 3.99
CA TRP A 100 6.25 -13.24 2.95
C TRP A 100 7.52 -13.92 2.44
N THR A 101 7.78 -13.78 1.15
CA THR A 101 9.05 -14.12 0.51
C THR A 101 9.69 -12.81 0.03
N TYR A 102 11.01 -12.70 0.20
CA TYR A 102 11.77 -11.61 -0.41
C TYR A 102 11.87 -11.81 -1.92
N TRP A 103 11.70 -10.73 -2.66
CA TRP A 103 12.05 -10.71 -4.06
C TRP A 103 13.54 -10.36 -4.16
N GLU A 104 14.35 -11.36 -4.37
CA GLU A 104 15.81 -11.23 -4.37
C GLU A 104 16.46 -12.12 -5.42
N ASN A 105 17.77 -11.94 -5.63
CA ASN A 105 18.56 -12.75 -6.54
C ASN A 105 18.43 -14.24 -6.20
N GLY A 106 18.25 -15.08 -7.23
CA GLY A 106 17.97 -16.51 -7.07
C GLY A 106 16.49 -16.87 -6.91
N ASN A 107 15.62 -15.91 -6.69
CA ASN A 107 14.18 -16.06 -6.82
C ASN A 107 13.83 -15.99 -8.33
N PRO A 108 12.96 -16.84 -8.90
CA PRO A 108 12.54 -16.75 -10.30
C PRO A 108 11.91 -15.41 -10.70
N TRP A 109 11.68 -14.55 -9.73
CA TRP A 109 11.16 -13.19 -9.86
C TRP A 109 12.20 -12.11 -9.60
N HIS A 110 13.48 -12.47 -9.49
CA HIS A 110 14.50 -11.47 -9.22
C HIS A 110 14.51 -10.42 -10.34
N ALA A 111 14.24 -9.21 -9.95
CA ALA A 111 14.33 -8.07 -10.81
C ALA A 111 15.60 -7.32 -10.49
N GLY A 112 16.44 -7.09 -11.49
CA GLY A 112 17.62 -6.33 -11.18
C GLY A 112 18.37 -5.86 -12.41
N ASN A 113 18.80 -4.63 -12.33
CA ASN A 113 19.68 -4.03 -13.30
C ASN A 113 21.08 -3.94 -12.70
N TYR A 114 22.07 -4.33 -13.45
CA TYR A 114 23.47 -4.35 -13.06
C TYR A 114 24.35 -3.77 -14.17
N LEU A 115 25.61 -3.46 -13.87
CA LEU A 115 26.58 -3.04 -14.88
C LEU A 115 27.29 -4.27 -15.43
N ASP A 116 27.44 -4.32 -16.77
CA ASP A 116 28.31 -5.27 -17.44
C ASP A 116 29.79 -4.92 -17.21
N GLU A 117 30.68 -5.70 -17.79
CA GLU A 117 32.13 -5.50 -17.72
C GLU A 117 32.62 -4.20 -18.37
N ASN A 118 31.83 -3.61 -19.28
CA ASN A 118 32.09 -2.34 -19.96
C ASN A 118 31.43 -1.15 -19.19
N GLY A 119 30.72 -1.40 -18.09
CA GLY A 119 30.02 -0.37 -17.32
C GLY A 119 28.65 0.02 -17.87
N ASN A 120 28.10 -0.73 -18.84
CA ASN A 120 26.77 -0.47 -19.37
C ASN A 120 25.70 -1.09 -18.47
N LEU A 121 24.57 -0.39 -18.29
CA LEU A 121 23.44 -0.90 -17.54
C LEU A 121 22.72 -2.01 -18.32
N VAL A 122 22.77 -3.22 -17.78
CA VAL A 122 22.05 -4.39 -18.30
C VAL A 122 20.69 -4.45 -17.63
N ASN A 123 19.64 -4.39 -18.46
CA ASN A 123 18.28 -4.60 -18.02
C ASN A 123 17.89 -6.07 -18.26
N GLN A 124 17.94 -6.86 -17.20
CA GLN A 124 17.79 -8.32 -17.31
C GLN A 124 16.38 -8.76 -17.77
N TYR A 125 15.34 -7.96 -17.49
CA TYR A 125 13.93 -8.38 -17.71
C TYR A 125 13.06 -7.34 -18.42
N GLY A 126 13.64 -6.34 -19.08
CA GLY A 126 12.87 -5.36 -19.84
C GLY A 126 12.10 -4.34 -19.00
N PHE A 127 12.20 -4.38 -17.68
CA PHE A 127 11.57 -3.39 -16.82
C PHE A 127 12.20 -2.01 -17.00
N ASP A 128 11.36 -1.00 -17.05
CA ASP A 128 11.80 0.40 -17.09
C ASP A 128 12.27 0.89 -15.70
N ALA A 129 13.28 0.22 -15.15
CA ALA A 129 13.81 0.42 -13.82
C ALA A 129 15.34 0.44 -13.80
N LYS A 130 15.92 1.00 -12.72
CA LYS A 130 17.39 1.12 -12.55
C LYS A 130 17.93 0.33 -11.36
N HIS A 131 17.09 -0.20 -10.51
CA HIS A 131 17.43 -0.81 -9.23
C HIS A 131 17.63 -2.33 -9.32
N PHE A 132 18.16 -2.88 -8.23
CA PHE A 132 18.24 -4.31 -7.94
C PHE A 132 17.59 -4.58 -6.59
N TYR A 133 16.69 -5.57 -6.49
CA TYR A 133 16.05 -5.91 -5.24
C TYR A 133 16.95 -6.77 -4.37
N LEU A 134 17.08 -6.39 -3.10
CA LEU A 134 17.86 -7.06 -2.08
C LEU A 134 17.06 -7.19 -0.78
N ARG A 135 17.22 -8.31 -0.11
CA ARG A 135 16.68 -8.59 1.22
C ARG A 135 17.08 -7.49 2.22
N ASP A 136 18.33 -7.06 2.19
CA ASP A 136 18.89 -6.06 3.11
C ASP A 136 18.19 -4.69 3.06
N ASN A 137 17.40 -4.47 2.02
CA ASN A 137 16.62 -3.24 1.85
C ASN A 137 15.22 -3.32 2.46
N VAL A 138 14.85 -4.47 3.06
CA VAL A 138 13.60 -4.66 3.78
C VAL A 138 13.90 -4.89 5.25
N LYS A 139 13.36 -4.06 6.13
CA LYS A 139 13.53 -4.16 7.59
C LYS A 139 12.19 -4.07 8.30
N ILE A 140 12.09 -4.71 9.46
CA ILE A 140 10.98 -4.51 10.39
C ILE A 140 11.51 -3.70 11.57
N GLU A 141 10.95 -2.51 11.77
CA GLU A 141 11.40 -1.61 12.81
C GLU A 141 10.24 -0.73 13.30
N ASN A 142 10.13 -0.57 14.62
CA ASN A 142 9.11 0.28 15.27
C ASN A 142 7.68 -0.03 14.82
N GLY A 143 7.35 -1.33 14.60
CA GLY A 143 6.03 -1.76 14.17
C GLY A 143 5.70 -1.40 12.73
N ASN A 144 6.72 -1.24 11.89
CA ASN A 144 6.55 -0.99 10.45
C ASN A 144 7.50 -1.87 9.65
N MET A 145 7.06 -2.30 8.48
CA MET A 145 7.97 -2.74 7.43
C MET A 145 8.52 -1.50 6.71
N ILE A 146 9.83 -1.45 6.55
CA ILE A 146 10.54 -0.36 5.87
C ILE A 146 11.23 -0.93 4.64
N ILE A 147 10.89 -0.41 3.46
CA ILE A 147 11.60 -0.67 2.22
C ILE A 147 12.45 0.55 1.90
N THR A 148 13.77 0.36 1.82
CA THR A 148 14.74 1.44 1.58
C THR A 148 15.26 1.36 0.16
N LEU A 149 15.08 2.41 -0.62
CA LEU A 149 15.73 2.62 -1.92
C LEU A 149 17.03 3.39 -1.72
N LYS A 150 18.15 2.86 -2.23
CA LYS A 150 19.50 3.39 -2.02
C LYS A 150 20.24 3.55 -3.34
N LYS A 151 21.11 4.57 -3.40
CA LYS A 151 22.20 4.64 -4.38
C LYS A 151 23.38 3.85 -3.83
N GLU A 152 24.00 3.00 -4.65
CA GLU A 152 25.10 2.13 -4.25
C GLU A 152 26.40 2.61 -4.92
N THR A 153 27.50 2.64 -4.16
CA THR A 153 28.79 3.09 -4.68
C THR A 153 29.60 1.94 -5.28
N ASP A 154 29.76 0.84 -4.51
CA ASP A 154 30.57 -0.31 -4.93
C ASP A 154 29.92 -1.65 -4.59
N LYS A 155 28.58 -1.67 -4.45
CA LYS A 155 27.85 -2.89 -4.16
C LYS A 155 27.91 -3.85 -5.34
N LYS A 156 28.30 -5.08 -5.06
CA LYS A 156 28.27 -6.19 -6.00
C LYS A 156 27.24 -7.23 -5.58
N VAL A 157 26.65 -7.86 -6.56
CA VAL A 157 25.72 -8.99 -6.42
C VAL A 157 26.19 -10.12 -7.31
N LYS A 158 25.99 -11.37 -6.87
CA LYS A 158 26.38 -12.52 -7.65
C LYS A 158 25.21 -12.93 -8.57
N ILE A 159 25.43 -12.82 -9.89
CA ILE A 159 24.46 -13.20 -10.93
C ILE A 159 25.13 -14.27 -11.79
N ASP A 160 24.51 -15.45 -11.88
CA ASP A 160 25.05 -16.60 -12.63
C ASP A 160 26.52 -16.92 -12.27
N GLY A 161 26.83 -16.79 -10.96
CA GLY A 161 28.17 -17.04 -10.44
C GLY A 161 29.17 -15.90 -10.63
N VAL A 162 28.81 -14.82 -11.32
CA VAL A 162 29.67 -13.66 -11.60
C VAL A 162 29.29 -12.47 -10.72
N ASP A 163 30.30 -11.81 -10.14
CA ASP A 163 30.09 -10.58 -9.36
C ASP A 163 29.79 -9.41 -10.32
N ARG A 164 28.58 -8.85 -10.20
CA ARG A 164 28.10 -7.73 -11.00
C ARG A 164 27.89 -6.51 -10.12
N LYS A 165 28.35 -5.34 -10.56
CA LYS A 165 28.11 -4.07 -9.85
C LYS A 165 26.69 -3.60 -10.09
N ILE A 166 26.03 -3.10 -9.03
CA ILE A 166 24.72 -2.48 -9.09
C ILE A 166 24.83 -1.00 -8.74
N LEU A 167 23.97 -0.15 -9.33
CA LEU A 167 23.96 1.30 -9.09
C LEU A 167 22.97 1.70 -7.99
N TYR A 168 21.85 0.97 -7.92
CA TYR A 168 20.79 1.23 -6.94
C TYR A 168 20.29 -0.09 -6.40
N SER A 169 19.97 -0.10 -5.12
CA SER A 169 19.29 -1.22 -4.48
C SER A 169 17.98 -0.79 -3.87
N SER A 170 17.02 -1.71 -3.87
CA SER A 170 15.71 -1.53 -3.24
C SER A 170 15.22 -2.85 -2.65
N GLY A 171 14.01 -2.85 -2.10
CA GLY A 171 13.36 -4.03 -1.54
C GLY A 171 12.03 -4.34 -2.20
N ALA A 172 11.70 -5.63 -2.23
CA ALA A 172 10.40 -6.12 -2.61
C ALA A 172 10.07 -7.41 -1.87
N ILE A 173 8.78 -7.60 -1.56
CA ILE A 173 8.26 -8.81 -0.92
C ILE A 173 6.96 -9.24 -1.59
N HIS A 174 6.64 -10.53 -1.47
CA HIS A 174 5.41 -11.09 -1.99
C HIS A 174 4.90 -12.28 -1.16
N THR A 175 3.63 -12.62 -1.36
CA THR A 175 3.00 -13.76 -0.66
C THR A 175 2.87 -15.01 -1.53
N ARG A 176 3.51 -15.08 -2.69
CA ARG A 176 3.45 -16.23 -3.63
C ARG A 176 3.78 -17.54 -2.91
N ASN A 177 2.99 -18.59 -3.15
CA ASN A 177 3.07 -19.92 -2.51
C ASN A 177 2.83 -19.93 -0.99
N LEU A 178 2.54 -18.78 -0.37
CA LEU A 178 2.29 -18.67 1.08
C LEU A 178 0.84 -18.23 1.36
N TYR A 179 0.35 -17.24 0.62
CA TYR A 179 -1.01 -16.75 0.77
C TYR A 179 -1.54 -16.15 -0.54
N ASN A 180 -2.71 -16.62 -0.94
CA ASN A 180 -3.45 -16.10 -2.08
C ASN A 180 -4.81 -15.59 -1.65
N VAL A 181 -5.28 -14.56 -2.33
CA VAL A 181 -6.61 -13.98 -2.13
C VAL A 181 -7.41 -14.05 -3.43
N GLN A 182 -8.66 -14.48 -3.31
CA GLN A 182 -9.66 -14.30 -4.37
C GLN A 182 -10.85 -13.60 -3.75
N TYR A 183 -11.14 -12.39 -4.26
CA TYR A 183 -12.18 -11.51 -3.75
C TYR A 183 -11.92 -11.01 -2.31
N GLY A 184 -12.61 -9.98 -1.92
CA GLY A 184 -12.49 -9.41 -0.59
C GLY A 184 -12.08 -7.94 -0.60
N LYS A 185 -11.69 -7.43 0.56
CA LYS A 185 -11.03 -6.14 0.72
C LYS A 185 -9.57 -6.37 1.06
N ILE A 186 -8.67 -5.90 0.24
CA ILE A 186 -7.22 -5.95 0.44
C ILE A 186 -6.76 -4.52 0.74
N GLU A 187 -6.10 -4.33 1.88
CA GLU A 187 -5.80 -3.01 2.43
C GLU A 187 -4.37 -2.94 2.95
N MET A 188 -3.66 -1.87 2.60
CA MET A 188 -2.36 -1.49 3.16
C MET A 188 -2.44 -0.10 3.76
N ARG A 189 -1.78 0.12 4.89
CA ARG A 189 -1.53 1.45 5.44
C ARG A 189 -0.05 1.76 5.33
N ALA A 190 0.29 2.78 4.53
CA ALA A 190 1.67 3.11 4.22
C ALA A 190 1.92 4.61 4.10
N ALA A 191 3.18 5.00 4.29
CA ALA A 191 3.76 6.27 3.91
C ALA A 191 4.72 6.03 2.75
N MET A 192 4.50 6.72 1.62
CA MET A 192 5.26 6.51 0.39
C MET A 192 6.60 7.24 0.43
N PRO A 193 7.65 6.74 -0.25
CA PRO A 193 8.91 7.42 -0.41
C PRO A 193 8.74 8.69 -1.23
N LYS A 194 9.66 9.63 -1.12
CA LYS A 194 9.70 10.87 -1.91
C LYS A 194 10.85 10.84 -2.90
N GLY A 195 10.76 11.68 -3.92
CA GLY A 195 11.82 11.92 -4.89
C GLY A 195 11.46 11.46 -6.29
N ILE A 196 11.77 12.28 -7.29
CA ILE A 196 11.46 12.02 -8.70
C ILE A 196 12.12 10.72 -9.13
N GLY A 197 11.33 9.80 -9.68
CA GLY A 197 11.77 8.46 -10.10
C GLY A 197 11.41 7.36 -9.12
N THR A 198 11.08 7.65 -7.87
CA THR A 198 10.54 6.61 -6.98
C THR A 198 9.20 6.13 -7.50
N TRP A 199 9.03 4.81 -7.50
CA TRP A 199 7.84 4.12 -7.98
C TRP A 199 7.49 2.99 -7.00
N PRO A 200 6.90 3.31 -5.86
CA PRO A 200 6.37 2.32 -4.94
C PRO A 200 5.04 1.77 -5.43
N ALA A 201 4.84 0.46 -5.23
CA ALA A 201 3.64 -0.25 -5.62
C ALA A 201 3.15 -1.22 -4.52
N PHE A 202 1.83 -1.34 -4.41
CA PHE A 202 1.10 -2.38 -3.70
C PHE A 202 0.08 -2.96 -4.67
N TRP A 203 0.27 -4.20 -5.08
CA TRP A 203 -0.40 -4.79 -6.21
C TRP A 203 -0.61 -6.29 -6.06
N LEU A 204 -1.38 -6.87 -6.95
CA LEU A 204 -1.73 -8.28 -6.95
C LEU A 204 -1.36 -8.90 -8.29
N TRP A 205 -0.72 -10.09 -8.23
CA TRP A 205 -0.35 -10.87 -9.39
C TRP A 205 -1.02 -12.24 -9.36
N PRO A 206 -1.49 -12.77 -10.52
CA PRO A 206 -2.22 -14.04 -10.56
C PRO A 206 -1.33 -15.21 -10.18
N GLU A 207 -1.86 -16.11 -9.36
CA GLU A 207 -1.18 -17.35 -9.00
C GLU A 207 -0.97 -18.25 -10.24
N GLY A 208 0.16 -18.99 -10.27
CA GLY A 208 0.51 -19.85 -11.40
C GLY A 208 1.20 -19.15 -12.57
N TYR A 209 1.39 -17.82 -12.51
CA TYR A 209 2.12 -17.06 -13.53
C TYR A 209 3.43 -16.54 -12.97
N SER A 210 4.48 -16.58 -13.79
CA SER A 210 5.80 -16.05 -13.46
C SER A 210 6.35 -15.30 -14.67
N PHE A 211 7.05 -14.22 -14.43
CA PHE A 211 7.79 -13.51 -15.48
C PHE A 211 8.84 -14.41 -16.17
N MET A 212 9.31 -15.44 -15.45
CA MET A 212 10.35 -16.35 -15.95
C MET A 212 9.82 -17.46 -16.84
N ASP A 213 8.52 -17.76 -16.79
CA ASP A 213 7.94 -18.88 -17.55
C ASP A 213 7.70 -18.52 -19.02
N GLY A 214 8.07 -17.30 -19.44
CA GLY A 214 7.80 -16.79 -20.79
C GLY A 214 6.31 -16.69 -21.13
N LYS A 215 5.44 -16.87 -20.14
CA LYS A 215 3.99 -16.76 -20.26
C LYS A 215 3.55 -15.42 -19.67
N PRO A 216 2.93 -14.56 -20.47
CA PRO A 216 2.37 -13.32 -19.96
C PRO A 216 1.26 -13.65 -18.96
N ALA A 217 1.19 -12.92 -17.84
CA ALA A 217 0.09 -13.06 -16.90
C ALA A 217 -1.21 -12.60 -17.52
N VAL A 218 -2.29 -13.32 -17.21
CA VAL A 218 -3.61 -12.99 -17.75
C VAL A 218 -4.16 -11.66 -17.29
N GLY A 219 -3.66 -11.13 -16.14
CA GLY A 219 -4.06 -9.83 -15.61
C GLY A 219 -3.27 -9.43 -14.38
N GLU A 220 -3.41 -8.16 -13.96
CA GLU A 220 -2.76 -7.53 -12.83
C GLU A 220 -3.72 -6.54 -12.18
N ILE A 221 -3.66 -6.41 -10.85
CA ILE A 221 -4.48 -5.45 -10.10
C ILE A 221 -3.54 -4.58 -9.25
N ASP A 222 -3.35 -3.32 -9.66
CA ASP A 222 -2.59 -2.35 -8.89
C ASP A 222 -3.52 -1.66 -7.90
N ILE A 223 -3.34 -1.95 -6.63
CA ILE A 223 -4.12 -1.34 -5.54
C ILE A 223 -3.70 0.10 -5.39
N VAL A 224 -2.40 0.36 -5.45
CA VAL A 224 -1.82 1.69 -5.54
C VAL A 224 -0.45 1.65 -6.17
N GLU A 225 -0.23 2.55 -7.09
CA GLU A 225 1.07 3.03 -7.54
C GLU A 225 1.17 4.52 -7.26
N THR A 226 2.38 4.99 -6.94
CA THR A 226 2.66 6.42 -6.84
C THR A 226 3.98 6.74 -7.53
N TYR A 227 4.10 7.95 -8.01
CA TYR A 227 5.30 8.42 -8.69
C TYR A 227 5.87 9.60 -7.94
N GLY A 228 7.17 9.59 -7.72
CA GLY A 228 7.82 10.58 -6.86
C GLY A 228 7.75 12.03 -7.34
N ASP A 229 7.42 12.26 -8.59
CA ASP A 229 7.10 13.56 -9.20
C ASP A 229 5.63 13.98 -8.98
N GLU A 230 4.75 13.03 -8.61
CA GLU A 230 3.32 13.24 -8.41
C GLU A 230 2.87 12.84 -6.99
N MET A 231 3.55 13.37 -5.97
CA MET A 231 3.31 13.03 -4.55
C MET A 231 1.94 13.45 -4.00
N ASP A 232 1.08 14.03 -4.84
CA ASP A 232 -0.31 14.34 -4.53
C ASP A 232 -1.31 13.40 -5.22
N ARG A 233 -0.81 12.32 -5.88
CA ARG A 233 -1.64 11.39 -6.66
C ARG A 233 -1.40 9.94 -6.24
N ALA A 234 -2.47 9.17 -6.11
CA ALA A 234 -2.45 7.73 -5.97
C ALA A 234 -3.24 7.10 -7.12
N THR A 235 -2.60 6.22 -7.88
CA THR A 235 -3.15 5.58 -9.08
C THR A 235 -3.49 4.13 -8.77
N GLY A 236 -4.68 3.70 -9.17
CA GLY A 236 -5.07 2.30 -9.19
C GLY A 236 -5.28 1.85 -10.63
N THR A 237 -4.72 0.72 -11.03
CA THR A 237 -4.70 0.27 -12.43
C THR A 237 -5.14 -1.18 -12.54
N LEU A 238 -5.61 -1.57 -13.72
CA LEU A 238 -5.78 -2.97 -14.12
C LEU A 238 -5.05 -3.17 -15.45
N HIS A 239 -4.35 -4.30 -15.55
CA HIS A 239 -3.81 -4.77 -16.80
C HIS A 239 -4.47 -6.09 -17.18
N VAL A 240 -4.91 -6.21 -18.42
CA VAL A 240 -5.59 -7.40 -18.95
C VAL A 240 -4.89 -7.85 -20.23
N LEU A 241 -4.47 -9.10 -20.27
CA LEU A 241 -3.82 -9.69 -21.43
C LEU A 241 -4.81 -9.81 -22.60
N LYS A 242 -4.40 -9.32 -23.77
CA LYS A 242 -5.10 -9.49 -25.03
C LYS A 242 -4.63 -10.72 -25.79
N SER A 243 -5.39 -11.12 -26.81
CA SER A 243 -5.07 -12.26 -27.67
C SER A 243 -3.78 -12.10 -28.47
N ASP A 244 -3.31 -10.87 -28.66
CA ASP A 244 -2.04 -10.54 -29.34
C ASP A 244 -0.82 -10.53 -28.39
N ASN A 245 -0.99 -11.00 -27.14
CA ASN A 245 -0.01 -10.97 -26.07
C ASN A 245 0.44 -9.56 -25.63
N THR A 246 -0.32 -8.53 -25.95
CA THR A 246 -0.16 -7.20 -25.37
C THR A 246 -1.17 -6.97 -24.25
N TYR A 247 -0.98 -5.93 -23.44
CA TYR A 247 -1.90 -5.60 -22.36
C TYR A 247 -2.85 -4.45 -22.74
N GLU A 248 -4.12 -4.62 -22.40
CA GLU A 248 -5.04 -3.49 -22.24
C GLU A 248 -4.94 -2.96 -20.84
N THR A 249 -4.68 -1.67 -20.71
CA THR A 249 -4.52 -0.99 -19.42
C THR A 249 -5.74 -0.13 -19.13
N PHE A 250 -6.31 -0.29 -17.92
CA PHE A 250 -7.43 0.48 -17.41
C PHE A 250 -6.93 1.34 -16.26
N ASP A 251 -6.37 2.48 -16.59
CA ASP A 251 -5.94 3.55 -15.69
C ASP A 251 -7.01 4.65 -15.59
N GLY A 252 -6.64 5.82 -15.10
CA GLY A 252 -7.53 6.98 -14.92
C GLY A 252 -8.28 6.98 -13.60
N ASP A 253 -9.03 8.07 -13.37
CA ASP A 253 -9.72 8.32 -12.10
C ASP A 253 -8.81 8.24 -10.87
N ASP A 254 -7.60 8.80 -10.98
CA ASP A 254 -6.64 8.86 -9.88
C ASP A 254 -7.20 9.62 -8.68
N TYR A 255 -6.85 9.15 -7.47
CA TYR A 255 -7.11 9.93 -6.29
C TYR A 255 -6.11 11.08 -6.17
N LYS A 256 -6.60 12.32 -6.23
CA LYS A 256 -5.80 13.53 -6.03
C LYS A 256 -5.98 14.06 -4.62
N LEU A 257 -4.87 14.22 -3.92
CA LEU A 257 -4.87 14.84 -2.59
C LEU A 257 -5.24 16.31 -2.68
N SER A 258 -5.92 16.81 -1.65
CA SER A 258 -6.27 18.22 -1.57
C SER A 258 -5.01 19.08 -1.39
N LYS A 259 -4.68 19.91 -2.37
CA LYS A 259 -3.61 20.90 -2.27
C LYS A 259 -3.85 21.88 -1.12
N TRP A 260 -5.12 22.15 -0.82
CA TRP A 260 -5.53 23.07 0.26
C TRP A 260 -5.19 22.51 1.66
N LEU A 261 -5.28 21.19 1.85
CA LEU A 261 -4.95 20.55 3.12
C LEU A 261 -3.44 20.28 3.27
N LYS A 262 -2.60 20.61 2.29
CA LYS A 262 -1.14 20.31 2.25
C LYS A 262 -0.85 18.84 2.59
N GLU A 263 -1.77 17.95 2.24
CA GLU A 263 -1.57 16.53 2.44
C GLU A 263 -0.51 15.99 1.48
N LYS A 264 0.28 15.01 1.93
CA LYS A 264 1.28 14.34 1.12
C LYS A 264 1.18 12.83 1.33
N LEU A 265 1.53 12.07 0.31
CA LEU A 265 1.60 10.61 0.40
C LEU A 265 2.75 10.12 1.31
N THR A 266 3.69 11.00 1.64
CA THR A 266 4.73 10.73 2.66
C THR A 266 4.19 10.61 4.09
N ASN A 267 2.92 10.97 4.33
CA ASN A 267 2.22 10.65 5.57
C ASN A 267 1.43 9.34 5.39
N PHE A 268 1.29 8.56 6.46
CA PHE A 268 0.51 7.32 6.41
C PHE A 268 -0.91 7.53 5.88
N LYS A 269 -1.24 6.80 4.82
CA LYS A 269 -2.55 6.72 4.19
C LYS A 269 -2.97 5.26 4.09
N THR A 270 -4.27 5.03 3.93
CA THR A 270 -4.81 3.69 3.68
C THR A 270 -5.20 3.56 2.22
N TYR A 271 -4.67 2.55 1.58
CA TYR A 271 -4.91 2.17 0.19
C TYR A 271 -5.58 0.81 0.17
N ALA A 272 -6.65 0.65 -0.58
CA ALA A 272 -7.36 -0.62 -0.64
C ALA A 272 -8.11 -0.84 -1.96
N VAL A 273 -8.38 -2.12 -2.25
CA VAL A 273 -9.42 -2.51 -3.20
C VAL A 273 -10.51 -3.30 -2.49
N GLU A 274 -11.77 -3.09 -2.90
CA GLU A 274 -12.86 -4.04 -2.69
C GLU A 274 -13.09 -4.76 -4.02
N TRP A 275 -12.84 -6.05 -4.04
CA TRP A 275 -12.88 -6.90 -5.22
C TRP A 275 -13.91 -7.99 -5.04
N ASP A 276 -14.81 -8.13 -6.01
CA ASP A 276 -15.81 -9.20 -6.04
C ASP A 276 -16.05 -9.73 -7.47
N GLU A 277 -17.05 -10.59 -7.65
CA GLU A 277 -17.37 -11.25 -8.93
C GLU A 277 -17.85 -10.29 -10.03
N LYS A 278 -18.16 -9.03 -9.70
CA LYS A 278 -18.80 -8.06 -10.60
C LYS A 278 -17.95 -6.85 -10.92
N GLU A 279 -17.16 -6.42 -9.92
CA GLU A 279 -16.43 -5.15 -10.00
C GLU A 279 -15.22 -5.12 -9.07
N ILE A 280 -14.31 -4.20 -9.34
CA ILE A 280 -13.23 -3.79 -8.45
C ILE A 280 -13.44 -2.31 -8.10
N LYS A 281 -13.27 -1.97 -6.82
CA LYS A 281 -13.35 -0.59 -6.32
C LYS A 281 -12.04 -0.25 -5.63
N TRP A 282 -11.46 0.89 -5.96
CA TRP A 282 -10.30 1.43 -5.25
C TRP A 282 -10.74 2.41 -4.18
N LEU A 283 -10.07 2.31 -3.03
CA LEU A 283 -10.34 3.17 -1.88
C LEU A 283 -9.06 3.85 -1.40
N PHE A 284 -9.20 5.14 -1.12
CA PHE A 284 -8.18 5.93 -0.44
C PHE A 284 -8.76 6.44 0.88
N ASN A 285 -8.09 6.17 2.02
CA ASN A 285 -8.60 6.47 3.36
C ASN A 285 -10.06 6.05 3.55
N ASN A 286 -10.41 4.84 3.12
CA ASN A 286 -11.75 4.24 3.16
C ASN A 286 -12.82 4.91 2.27
N LYS A 287 -12.45 5.84 1.39
CA LYS A 287 -13.37 6.43 0.40
C LYS A 287 -13.12 5.79 -0.96
N VAL A 288 -14.18 5.27 -1.58
CA VAL A 288 -14.13 4.79 -2.97
C VAL A 288 -13.91 5.99 -3.88
N TYR A 289 -12.86 5.94 -4.72
CA TYR A 289 -12.56 6.97 -5.71
C TYR A 289 -12.65 6.46 -7.15
N LYS A 290 -12.45 5.15 -7.36
CA LYS A 290 -12.52 4.52 -8.67
C LYS A 290 -13.33 3.23 -8.60
N LYS A 291 -14.03 2.90 -9.68
CA LYS A 291 -14.76 1.64 -9.86
C LYS A 291 -14.54 1.12 -11.25
N PHE A 292 -14.36 -0.18 -11.38
CA PHE A 292 -14.27 -0.89 -12.64
C PHE A 292 -15.26 -2.04 -12.67
N SER A 293 -16.21 -2.00 -13.58
CA SER A 293 -17.17 -3.10 -13.80
C SER A 293 -16.65 -4.04 -14.88
N TYR A 294 -16.73 -5.35 -14.67
CA TYR A 294 -16.29 -6.32 -15.67
C TYR A 294 -17.09 -6.29 -16.99
N LYS A 295 -18.23 -5.59 -17.01
CA LYS A 295 -18.93 -5.27 -18.25
C LYS A 295 -18.08 -4.47 -19.24
N GLU A 296 -17.08 -3.74 -18.76
CA GLU A 296 -16.15 -3.01 -19.65
C GLU A 296 -15.22 -3.97 -20.40
N LEU A 297 -14.85 -5.12 -19.80
CA LEU A 297 -14.14 -6.20 -20.49
C LEU A 297 -14.99 -6.81 -21.60
N ASP A 298 -16.26 -7.11 -21.29
CA ASP A 298 -17.21 -7.69 -22.25
C ASP A 298 -17.37 -6.78 -23.48
N LYS A 299 -17.47 -5.45 -23.28
CA LYS A 299 -17.56 -4.46 -24.36
C LYS A 299 -16.34 -4.45 -25.27
N LYS A 300 -15.16 -4.80 -24.74
CA LYS A 300 -13.90 -4.86 -25.49
C LYS A 300 -13.59 -6.27 -26.00
N GLY A 301 -14.46 -7.25 -25.75
CA GLY A 301 -14.22 -8.66 -26.13
C GLY A 301 -13.08 -9.31 -25.35
N LEU A 302 -12.72 -8.78 -24.15
CA LEU A 302 -11.66 -9.30 -23.33
C LEU A 302 -12.17 -10.36 -22.35
N GLN A 303 -11.36 -11.40 -22.11
CA GLN A 303 -11.66 -12.35 -21.06
C GLN A 303 -11.41 -11.70 -19.68
N ASN A 304 -12.25 -12.04 -18.71
CA ASN A 304 -12.08 -11.56 -17.34
C ASN A 304 -11.06 -12.41 -16.58
N PRO A 305 -9.83 -11.91 -16.31
CA PRO A 305 -8.81 -12.65 -15.57
C PRO A 305 -9.02 -12.63 -14.06
N PHE A 306 -9.90 -11.76 -13.56
CA PHE A 306 -10.07 -11.48 -12.12
C PHE A 306 -10.99 -12.49 -11.40
N LYS A 307 -11.10 -13.71 -11.93
CA LYS A 307 -11.90 -14.82 -11.38
C LYS A 307 -11.03 -15.93 -10.78
N GLN A 308 -9.79 -15.64 -10.47
CA GLN A 308 -8.82 -16.60 -9.94
C GLN A 308 -8.06 -16.01 -8.74
N PRO A 309 -7.33 -16.83 -7.97
CA PRO A 309 -6.50 -16.34 -6.88
C PRO A 309 -5.32 -15.50 -7.35
N TYR A 310 -4.99 -14.48 -6.56
CA TYR A 310 -3.85 -13.58 -6.74
C TYR A 310 -3.04 -13.56 -5.46
N PHE A 311 -1.73 -13.40 -5.57
CA PHE A 311 -0.87 -13.12 -4.42
C PHE A 311 -0.53 -11.62 -4.34
N ILE A 312 -0.13 -11.19 -3.16
CA ILE A 312 0.16 -9.79 -2.84
C ILE A 312 1.64 -9.50 -3.13
N MET A 313 1.91 -8.32 -3.69
CA MET A 313 3.25 -7.79 -3.93
C MET A 313 3.39 -6.37 -3.39
N ILE A 314 4.55 -6.07 -2.81
CA ILE A 314 4.93 -4.74 -2.32
C ILE A 314 6.38 -4.48 -2.69
N ASN A 315 6.63 -3.36 -3.36
CA ASN A 315 7.98 -2.98 -3.75
C ASN A 315 8.15 -1.47 -3.85
N VAL A 316 9.41 -1.04 -3.94
CA VAL A 316 9.77 0.30 -4.37
C VAL A 316 10.70 0.17 -5.57
N ALA A 317 10.25 0.60 -6.73
CA ALA A 317 11.07 0.66 -7.94
C ALA A 317 11.73 2.04 -8.09
N LEU A 318 12.76 2.12 -8.92
CA LEU A 318 13.35 3.36 -9.43
C LEU A 318 13.20 3.35 -10.95
N SER A 319 12.35 4.21 -11.49
CA SER A 319 12.05 4.29 -12.91
C SER A 319 13.23 4.87 -13.70
N LYS A 320 13.42 4.41 -14.95
CA LYS A 320 14.35 5.01 -15.93
C LYS A 320 13.90 6.35 -16.48
N LYS A 321 12.62 6.69 -16.36
CA LYS A 321 12.03 7.91 -16.93
C LYS A 321 12.62 9.21 -16.37
N THR A 322 13.30 9.12 -15.26
CA THR A 322 13.95 10.26 -14.62
C THR A 322 15.45 10.19 -14.86
N GLY A 323 16.05 11.15 -15.52
CA GLY A 323 17.46 11.33 -15.80
C GLY A 323 18.49 10.43 -15.06
N GLU A 324 19.76 10.74 -15.04
CA GLU A 324 20.76 9.81 -14.49
C GLU A 324 20.51 9.43 -13.02
N ASP A 325 20.03 10.35 -12.19
CA ASP A 325 19.83 10.09 -10.75
C ASP A 325 18.42 10.40 -10.24
N GLY A 326 17.55 11.08 -11.04
CA GLY A 326 16.33 11.69 -10.49
C GLY A 326 16.64 12.70 -9.36
N ASP A 327 15.63 13.38 -8.87
CA ASP A 327 15.77 14.23 -7.67
C ASP A 327 15.44 13.42 -6.40
N VAL A 328 16.11 12.27 -6.22
CA VAL A 328 15.93 11.43 -5.03
C VAL A 328 17.01 11.74 -4.02
N ASP A 329 16.62 12.23 -2.87
CA ASP A 329 17.50 12.27 -1.68
C ASP A 329 17.69 10.84 -1.17
N PHE A 330 18.72 10.15 -1.63
CA PHE A 330 19.04 8.81 -1.16
C PHE A 330 19.68 8.80 0.24
N PRO A 331 19.31 7.86 1.11
CA PRO A 331 18.26 6.85 0.93
C PRO A 331 16.85 7.44 1.10
N THR A 332 15.87 6.85 0.41
CA THR A 332 14.45 7.15 0.63
C THR A 332 13.68 5.90 1.01
N GLU A 333 12.60 6.04 1.76
CA GLU A 333 11.94 4.92 2.43
C GLU A 333 10.42 4.91 2.20
N MET A 334 9.88 3.73 1.91
CA MET A 334 8.48 3.39 2.08
C MET A 334 8.29 2.75 3.46
N LYS A 335 7.29 3.20 4.23
CA LYS A 335 6.97 2.62 5.54
C LYS A 335 5.57 2.03 5.50
N VAL A 336 5.44 0.75 5.81
CA VAL A 336 4.16 0.04 5.85
C VAL A 336 3.81 -0.32 7.28
N ASP A 337 2.69 0.21 7.80
CA ASP A 337 2.18 -0.05 9.16
C ASP A 337 1.49 -1.42 9.24
N TYR A 338 0.70 -1.77 8.21
CA TYR A 338 0.06 -3.07 8.10
C TYR A 338 -0.39 -3.41 6.69
N VAL A 339 -0.58 -4.71 6.46
CA VAL A 339 -1.37 -5.27 5.35
C VAL A 339 -2.47 -6.14 5.93
N ARG A 340 -3.70 -5.99 5.43
CA ARG A 340 -4.88 -6.71 5.93
C ARG A 340 -5.77 -7.17 4.79
N VAL A 341 -6.27 -8.39 4.90
CA VAL A 341 -7.24 -8.95 3.97
C VAL A 341 -8.53 -9.28 4.72
N TYR A 342 -9.65 -8.85 4.15
CA TYR A 342 -10.97 -9.07 4.70
C TYR A 342 -11.85 -9.75 3.66
N GLN A 343 -12.77 -10.62 4.13
CA GLN A 343 -13.83 -11.17 3.31
C GLN A 343 -15.20 -10.77 3.83
N LYS A 344 -16.19 -10.72 2.96
CA LYS A 344 -17.60 -10.50 3.35
C LYS A 344 -18.05 -11.69 4.20
N LYS A 345 -18.81 -11.40 5.28
CA LYS A 345 -19.53 -12.42 6.03
C LYS A 345 -20.72 -12.91 5.26
#